data_0c4b522ca3fe95b2e2cf103ebcc4265f
#
_entry.id   0c4b522ca3fe95b2e2cf103ebcc4265f
#
_cell.length_a   1.000
_cell.length_b   1.000
_cell.length_c   1.000
_cell.angle_alpha   90.00
_cell.angle_beta   90.00
_cell.angle_gamma   90.00
#
_symmetry.space_group_name_H-M   'P 1'
#
loop_
_entity.id
_entity.type
_entity.pdbx_description
1 polymer ?
#
loop_
_entity_poly.entity_id
_entity_poly.type
_entity_poly.pdbx_seq_one_letter_code
_entity_poly.pdbx_strand_id
1 'polypeptide(L)'
;MRRIAIATLFLAMCAMATTVPGISVRGKLTKTADKQPALDPGDHKLISLSGDDATIGVLNDERLAGSDFEAIGHFESPGHFKIDPVTSKSLFVHKNGKRLMVTYWCDVCYIRTYTPGKCVCCQKWTDLDLRESAEP
;
A
#
# COMPACT_ATOMS: atom_id res chain seq x y z
N MET A 1 6.25 -62.43 -29.85
CA MET A 1 5.38 -61.26 -29.61
C MET A 1 5.99 -60.40 -28.53
N ARG A 2 6.66 -59.32 -28.91
CA ARG A 2 7.27 -58.37 -27.94
C ARG A 2 6.27 -57.25 -27.67
N ARG A 3 5.81 -57.14 -26.43
CA ARG A 3 4.98 -56.00 -25.98
C ARG A 3 5.90 -54.86 -25.57
N ILE A 4 5.89 -53.77 -26.33
CA ILE A 4 6.58 -52.55 -26.00
C ILE A 4 5.64 -51.73 -25.08
N ALA A 5 6.02 -51.56 -23.81
CA ALA A 5 5.35 -50.65 -22.90
C ALA A 5 5.90 -49.27 -23.11
N ILE A 6 5.07 -48.36 -23.59
CA ILE A 6 5.39 -46.94 -23.69
C ILE A 6 5.06 -46.32 -22.34
N ALA A 7 6.10 -45.97 -21.59
CA ALA A 7 5.98 -45.20 -20.37
C ALA A 7 5.89 -43.73 -20.75
N THR A 8 4.71 -43.14 -20.67
CA THR A 8 4.47 -41.69 -20.80
C THR A 8 4.93 -41.00 -19.54
N LEU A 9 6.05 -40.29 -19.63
CA LEU A 9 6.58 -39.43 -18.56
C LEU A 9 5.82 -38.11 -18.58
N PHE A 10 4.87 -37.93 -17.64
CA PHE A 10 4.22 -36.65 -17.41
C PHE A 10 5.20 -35.72 -16.68
N LEU A 11 5.77 -34.77 -17.40
CA LEU A 11 6.55 -33.69 -16.83
C LEU A 11 5.57 -32.67 -16.24
N ALA A 12 5.37 -32.71 -14.93
CA ALA A 12 4.62 -31.67 -14.21
C ALA A 12 5.46 -30.40 -14.19
N MET A 13 5.13 -29.47 -15.06
CA MET A 13 5.67 -28.10 -15.02
C MET A 13 5.05 -27.37 -13.82
N CYS A 14 5.75 -27.36 -12.68
CA CYS A 14 5.46 -26.42 -11.60
C CYS A 14 5.76 -25.01 -12.08
N ALA A 15 4.72 -24.27 -12.44
CA ALA A 15 4.82 -22.82 -12.67
C ALA A 15 5.10 -22.16 -11.32
N MET A 16 6.36 -21.87 -11.04
CA MET A 16 6.72 -21.00 -9.91
C MET A 16 6.25 -19.59 -10.27
N ALA A 17 5.19 -19.13 -9.59
CA ALA A 17 4.78 -17.75 -9.63
C ALA A 17 5.89 -16.92 -8.97
N THR A 18 6.74 -16.29 -9.76
CA THR A 18 7.70 -15.31 -9.29
C THR A 18 6.93 -14.05 -8.90
N THR A 19 6.70 -13.85 -7.61
CA THR A 19 6.22 -12.58 -7.09
C THR A 19 7.31 -11.53 -7.31
N VAL A 20 7.07 -10.59 -8.20
CA VAL A 20 7.95 -9.44 -8.40
C VAL A 20 7.90 -8.61 -7.11
N PRO A 21 9.03 -8.37 -6.41
CA PRO A 21 9.03 -7.53 -5.22
C PRO A 21 8.56 -6.12 -5.59
N GLY A 22 7.71 -5.53 -4.75
CA GLY A 22 7.25 -4.16 -4.92
C GLY A 22 8.41 -3.17 -4.88
N ILE A 23 8.33 -2.10 -5.68
CA ILE A 23 9.25 -0.98 -5.59
C ILE A 23 8.67 0.11 -4.69
N SER A 24 9.53 0.90 -4.09
CA SER A 24 9.15 2.01 -3.23
C SER A 24 9.27 3.34 -3.98
N VAL A 25 8.26 4.19 -3.85
CA VAL A 25 8.28 5.59 -4.25
C VAL A 25 8.04 6.46 -3.03
N ARG A 26 8.72 7.60 -2.95
CA ARG A 26 8.66 8.51 -1.82
C ARG A 26 8.56 9.95 -2.28
N GLY A 27 7.77 10.74 -1.57
CA GLY A 27 7.61 12.15 -1.85
C GLY A 27 6.59 12.77 -0.92
N LYS A 28 6.26 14.02 -1.16
CA LYS A 28 5.22 14.72 -0.43
C LYS A 28 3.84 14.28 -0.91
N LEU A 29 2.99 13.81 -0.01
CA LEU A 29 1.62 13.44 -0.36
C LEU A 29 0.82 14.68 -0.74
N THR A 30 0.30 14.67 -1.95
CA THR A 30 -0.45 15.78 -2.53
C THR A 30 -1.59 15.25 -3.42
N LYS A 31 -2.21 16.15 -4.15
CA LYS A 31 -3.23 15.82 -5.15
C LYS A 31 -2.90 16.48 -6.49
N THR A 32 -3.26 15.82 -7.57
CA THR A 32 -3.23 16.40 -8.92
C THR A 32 -4.30 17.50 -9.07
N ALA A 33 -4.28 18.22 -10.19
CA ALA A 33 -5.33 19.21 -10.53
C ALA A 33 -6.74 18.59 -10.53
N ASP A 34 -6.86 17.30 -10.90
CA ASP A 34 -8.12 16.53 -10.88
C ASP A 34 -8.44 15.92 -9.50
N LYS A 35 -7.73 16.35 -8.45
CA LYS A 35 -7.91 15.89 -7.07
C LYS A 35 -7.60 14.41 -6.85
N GLN A 36 -6.84 13.77 -7.73
CA GLN A 36 -6.35 12.42 -7.54
C GLN A 36 -5.13 12.40 -6.60
N PRO A 37 -4.99 11.39 -5.73
CA PRO A 37 -3.81 11.27 -4.90
C PRO A 37 -2.52 11.19 -5.72
N ALA A 38 -1.48 11.87 -5.28
CA ALA A 38 -0.19 11.88 -5.95
C ALA A 38 0.95 12.10 -4.94
N LEU A 39 2.16 11.72 -5.34
CA LEU A 39 3.40 12.08 -4.66
C LEU A 39 4.17 13.12 -5.47
N ASP A 40 4.70 14.10 -4.76
CA ASP A 40 5.68 15.05 -5.29
C ASP A 40 7.07 14.66 -4.78
N PRO A 41 7.94 14.08 -5.61
CA PRO A 41 9.29 13.69 -5.18
C PRO A 41 10.28 14.86 -5.08
N GLY A 42 9.83 16.11 -5.35
CA GLY A 42 10.65 17.32 -5.25
C GLY A 42 11.10 17.92 -6.59
N ASP A 43 10.80 17.27 -7.70
CA ASP A 43 11.10 17.74 -9.07
C ASP A 43 9.86 18.30 -9.79
N HIS A 44 8.75 18.45 -9.07
CA HIS A 44 7.43 18.86 -9.57
C HIS A 44 6.80 17.92 -10.63
N LYS A 45 7.39 16.76 -10.86
CA LYS A 45 6.79 15.70 -11.66
C LYS A 45 5.98 14.78 -10.76
N LEU A 46 4.68 15.05 -10.64
CA LEU A 46 3.81 14.29 -9.78
C LEU A 46 3.70 12.84 -10.26
N ILE A 47 3.75 11.91 -9.30
CA ILE A 47 3.46 10.50 -9.51
C ILE A 47 2.03 10.27 -9.06
N SER A 48 1.13 10.00 -9.99
CA SER A 48 -0.26 9.64 -9.68
C SER A 48 -0.31 8.30 -8.97
N LEU A 49 -1.10 8.22 -7.91
CA LEU A 49 -1.27 7.01 -7.10
C LEU A 49 -2.64 6.38 -7.34
N SER A 50 -2.66 5.07 -7.50
CA SER A 50 -3.88 4.26 -7.55
C SER A 50 -3.76 3.06 -6.61
N GLY A 51 -4.88 2.43 -6.30
CA GLY A 51 -4.94 1.27 -5.43
C GLY A 51 -6.39 0.84 -5.20
N ASP A 52 -6.58 -0.08 -4.26
CA ASP A 52 -7.91 -0.49 -3.83
C ASP A 52 -8.61 0.59 -2.99
N ASP A 53 -9.87 0.36 -2.64
CA ASP A 53 -10.68 1.33 -1.90
C ASP A 53 -10.08 1.68 -0.54
N ALA A 54 -9.50 0.70 0.15
CA ALA A 54 -8.83 0.91 1.42
C ALA A 54 -7.61 1.84 1.27
N THR A 55 -6.79 1.61 0.27
CA THR A 55 -5.63 2.44 -0.07
C THR A 55 -6.05 3.86 -0.42
N ILE A 56 -7.05 4.01 -1.28
CA ILE A 56 -7.56 5.33 -1.69
C ILE A 56 -8.15 6.08 -0.49
N GLY A 57 -8.84 5.38 0.42
CA GLY A 57 -9.35 5.97 1.66
C GLY A 57 -8.24 6.59 2.51
N VAL A 58 -7.11 5.91 2.66
CA VAL A 58 -5.94 6.42 3.38
C VAL A 58 -5.32 7.63 2.65
N LEU A 59 -5.10 7.52 1.34
CA LEU A 59 -4.49 8.58 0.55
C LEU A 59 -5.32 9.88 0.51
N ASN A 60 -6.62 9.77 0.70
CA ASN A 60 -7.53 10.92 0.76
C ASN A 60 -7.71 11.51 2.15
N ASP A 61 -7.08 10.93 3.17
CA ASP A 61 -7.14 11.46 4.53
C ASP A 61 -6.40 12.80 4.61
N GLU A 62 -7.14 13.87 4.87
CA GLU A 62 -6.62 15.25 4.95
C GLU A 62 -5.53 15.40 6.02
N ARG A 63 -5.52 14.57 7.05
CA ARG A 63 -4.51 14.57 8.12
C ARG A 63 -3.13 14.13 7.63
N LEU A 64 -3.07 13.41 6.51
CA LEU A 64 -1.83 12.95 5.88
C LEU A 64 -1.33 13.91 4.79
N ALA A 65 -2.12 14.90 4.37
CA ALA A 65 -1.75 15.84 3.32
C ALA A 65 -0.44 16.56 3.66
N GLY A 66 0.48 16.61 2.71
CA GLY A 66 1.77 17.25 2.86
C GLY A 66 2.83 16.47 3.65
N SER A 67 2.50 15.26 4.13
CA SER A 67 3.48 14.40 4.81
C SER A 67 4.54 13.85 3.84
N ASP A 68 5.70 13.52 4.38
CA ASP A 68 6.73 12.75 3.68
C ASP A 68 6.27 11.29 3.64
N PHE A 69 5.77 10.89 2.49
CA PHE A 69 5.01 9.67 2.30
C PHE A 69 5.73 8.68 1.41
N GLU A 70 5.67 7.41 1.76
CA GLU A 70 6.23 6.31 0.98
C GLU A 70 5.12 5.33 0.60
N ALA A 71 5.10 4.94 -0.67
CA ALA A 71 4.20 3.93 -1.19
C ALA A 71 4.97 2.79 -1.83
N ILE A 72 4.53 1.57 -1.61
CA ILE A 72 5.10 0.36 -2.21
C ILE A 72 4.10 -0.21 -3.20
N GLY A 73 4.60 -0.57 -4.38
CA GLY A 73 3.79 -1.09 -5.47
C GLY A 73 4.60 -1.20 -6.76
N HIS A 74 3.98 -0.85 -7.88
CA HIS A 74 4.62 -0.90 -9.20
C HIS A 74 4.07 0.17 -10.13
N PHE A 75 4.87 0.58 -11.12
CA PHE A 75 4.40 1.47 -12.18
C PHE A 75 3.56 0.69 -13.19
N GLU A 76 2.35 1.17 -13.47
CA GLU A 76 1.51 0.67 -14.56
C GLU A 76 1.87 1.35 -15.89
N SER A 77 2.28 2.61 -15.83
CA SER A 77 2.77 3.42 -16.94
C SER A 77 3.64 4.56 -16.39
N PRO A 78 4.38 5.31 -17.22
CA PRO A 78 5.17 6.44 -16.74
C PRO A 78 4.32 7.45 -15.95
N GLY A 79 4.73 7.74 -14.73
CA GLY A 79 4.04 8.67 -13.84
C GLY A 79 2.76 8.12 -13.17
N HIS A 80 2.40 6.86 -13.38
CA HIS A 80 1.24 6.20 -12.78
C HIS A 80 1.67 4.98 -11.97
N PHE A 81 1.52 5.08 -10.66
CA PHE A 81 1.97 4.08 -9.70
C PHE A 81 0.78 3.42 -9.02
N LYS A 82 0.70 2.10 -9.12
CA LYS A 82 -0.29 1.29 -8.41
C LYS A 82 0.28 0.74 -7.14
N ILE A 83 -0.35 1.06 -6.03
CA ILE A 83 0.05 0.63 -4.69
C ILE A 83 -0.42 -0.79 -4.46
N ASP A 84 0.45 -1.62 -3.89
CA ASP A 84 0.11 -2.99 -3.50
C ASP A 84 -0.97 -2.97 -2.42
N PRO A 85 -1.90 -3.95 -2.41
CA PRO A 85 -2.88 -4.08 -1.36
C PRO A 85 -2.21 -4.31 0.01
N VAL A 86 -2.97 -4.22 1.09
CA VAL A 86 -2.48 -4.29 2.47
C VAL A 86 -1.73 -3.01 2.88
N THR A 87 -2.49 -2.01 3.25
CA THR A 87 -2.01 -0.66 3.60
C THR A 87 -0.92 -0.64 4.68
N SER A 88 -0.96 -1.58 5.65
CA SER A 88 0.07 -1.70 6.70
C SER A 88 1.47 -2.10 6.19
N LYS A 89 1.55 -2.61 4.96
CA LYS A 89 2.80 -3.03 4.30
C LYS A 89 3.19 -2.16 3.12
N SER A 90 2.30 -1.28 2.68
CA SER A 90 2.45 -0.53 1.43
C SER A 90 2.42 0.98 1.60
N LEU A 91 1.98 1.49 2.75
CA LEU A 91 1.83 2.91 3.02
C LEU A 91 2.56 3.30 4.31
N PHE A 92 3.49 4.25 4.20
CA PHE A 92 4.29 4.71 5.32
C PHE A 92 4.43 6.23 5.31
N VAL A 93 4.59 6.80 6.51
CA VAL A 93 4.96 8.19 6.72
C VAL A 93 6.36 8.23 7.34
N HIS A 94 7.24 9.06 6.79
CA HIS A 94 8.54 9.33 7.37
C HIS A 94 8.47 10.57 8.25
N LYS A 95 8.77 10.42 9.52
CA LYS A 95 8.73 11.51 10.48
C LYS A 95 9.86 11.34 11.52
N ASN A 96 10.62 12.40 11.76
CA ASN A 96 11.73 12.41 12.71
C ASN A 96 12.75 11.26 12.46
N GLY A 97 13.05 10.96 11.20
CA GLY A 97 13.95 9.89 10.79
C GLY A 97 13.39 8.47 10.95
N LYS A 98 12.12 8.33 11.27
CA LYS A 98 11.44 7.04 11.44
C LYS A 98 10.44 6.77 10.33
N ARG A 99 10.38 5.52 9.93
CA ARG A 99 9.38 4.99 8.99
C ARG A 99 8.19 4.46 9.78
N LEU A 100 7.03 5.09 9.65
CA LEU A 100 5.85 4.80 10.46
C LEU A 100 4.72 4.26 9.60
N MET A 101 4.07 3.19 10.07
CA MET A 101 2.82 2.70 9.48
C MET A 101 1.69 3.69 9.73
N VAL A 102 0.79 3.81 8.76
CA VAL A 102 -0.46 4.55 8.92
C VAL A 102 -1.49 3.64 9.59
N THR A 103 -1.91 4.00 10.80
CA THR A 103 -2.97 3.30 11.53
C THR A 103 -3.97 4.29 12.11
N TYR A 104 -5.10 3.77 12.55
CA TYR A 104 -6.19 4.53 13.14
C TYR A 104 -6.62 3.87 14.45
N TRP A 105 -6.84 4.68 15.46
CA TRP A 105 -7.09 4.22 16.82
C TRP A 105 -8.44 4.72 17.33
N CYS A 106 -9.21 3.83 17.94
CA CYS A 106 -10.38 4.20 18.74
C CYS A 106 -10.02 4.17 20.23
N ASP A 107 -10.03 5.32 20.88
CA ASP A 107 -9.71 5.49 22.29
C ASP A 107 -10.81 5.02 23.25
N VAL A 108 -12.00 4.72 22.73
CA VAL A 108 -13.13 4.21 23.50
C VAL A 108 -13.15 2.68 23.53
N CYS A 109 -13.00 2.07 22.35
CA CYS A 109 -13.08 0.60 22.19
C CYS A 109 -11.71 -0.09 22.17
N TYR A 110 -10.61 0.68 22.14
CA TYR A 110 -9.23 0.16 22.03
C TYR A 110 -9.05 -0.74 20.81
N ILE A 111 -9.65 -0.32 19.69
CA ILE A 111 -9.56 -1.01 18.39
C ILE A 111 -8.66 -0.23 17.47
N ARG A 112 -7.72 -0.93 16.81
CA ARG A 112 -6.85 -0.41 15.77
C ARG A 112 -7.36 -0.86 14.42
N THR A 113 -7.41 0.08 13.46
CA THR A 113 -7.75 -0.18 12.07
C THR A 113 -6.69 0.41 11.15
N TYR A 114 -6.74 0.06 9.88
CA TYR A 114 -5.77 0.52 8.87
C TYR A 114 -6.41 1.39 7.79
N THR A 115 -7.65 1.79 8.00
CA THR A 115 -8.40 2.70 7.14
C THR A 115 -9.06 3.77 7.99
N PRO A 116 -9.18 5.02 7.50
CA PRO A 116 -9.88 6.08 8.22
C PRO A 116 -11.38 5.80 8.27
N GLY A 117 -12.03 6.36 9.27
CA GLY A 117 -13.48 6.27 9.39
C GLY A 117 -13.95 6.12 10.82
N LYS A 118 -15.18 5.68 10.95
CA LYS A 118 -15.81 5.45 12.24
C LYS A 118 -15.45 4.07 12.79
N CYS A 119 -15.25 4.00 14.10
CA CYS A 119 -15.10 2.73 14.79
C CYS A 119 -16.33 1.84 14.57
N VAL A 120 -16.12 0.58 14.20
CA VAL A 120 -17.19 -0.38 13.96
C VAL A 120 -18.01 -0.72 15.23
N CYS A 121 -17.44 -0.48 16.41
CA CYS A 121 -18.06 -0.75 17.71
C CYS A 121 -18.88 0.45 18.22
N CYS A 122 -18.25 1.60 18.44
CA CYS A 122 -18.88 2.75 19.07
C CYS A 122 -19.33 3.85 18.10
N GLN A 123 -19.00 3.74 16.81
CA GLN A 123 -19.32 4.70 15.75
C GLN A 123 -18.68 6.10 15.92
N LYS A 124 -17.72 6.26 16.84
CA LYS A 124 -16.89 7.46 16.93
C LYS A 124 -15.82 7.47 15.84
N TRP A 125 -15.44 8.64 15.37
CA TRP A 125 -14.32 8.80 14.46
C TRP A 125 -13.02 8.33 15.12
N THR A 126 -12.26 7.55 14.37
CA THR A 126 -10.93 7.10 14.80
C THR A 126 -9.88 8.18 14.61
N ASP A 127 -8.87 8.17 15.48
CA ASP A 127 -7.74 9.09 15.39
C ASP A 127 -6.63 8.50 14.53
N LEU A 128 -5.97 9.34 13.74
CA LEU A 128 -4.75 8.95 13.02
C LEU A 128 -3.65 8.65 14.04
N ASP A 129 -3.09 7.46 13.98
CA ASP A 129 -2.03 7.00 14.89
C ASP A 129 -0.90 6.35 14.10
N LEU A 130 0.18 7.12 13.89
CA LEU A 130 1.38 6.65 13.20
C LEU A 130 2.22 5.80 14.12
N ARG A 131 2.56 4.59 13.71
CA ARG A 131 3.25 3.58 14.53
C ARG A 131 4.47 3.01 13.84
N GLU A 132 5.49 2.74 14.62
CA GLU A 132 6.61 1.92 14.15
C GLU A 132 6.13 0.51 13.80
N SER A 133 6.63 -0.03 12.70
CA SER A 133 6.38 -1.43 12.36
C SER A 133 7.04 -2.34 13.40
N ALA A 134 6.33 -3.37 13.85
CA ALA A 134 6.89 -4.38 14.73
C ALA A 134 7.85 -5.36 14.01
N GLU A 135 7.89 -5.30 12.68
CA GLU A 135 8.82 -6.10 11.88
C GLU A 135 10.14 -5.35 11.67
N PRO A 136 11.28 -6.03 11.88
CA PRO A 136 12.60 -5.46 11.65
C PRO A 136 12.85 -5.15 10.17
#